data_cdb2efbc597acb2b681f30f5c62fc745
#
_entry.id   cdb2efbc597acb2b681f30f5c62fc745
#
_cell.length_a   1.000
_cell.length_b   1.000
_cell.length_c   1.000
_cell.angle_alpha   90.00
_cell.angle_beta   90.00
_cell.angle_gamma   90.00
#
_symmetry.space_group_name_H-M   'P 1'
#
loop_
_entity.id
_entity.type
_entity.pdbx_description
1 polymer ?
#
loop_
_entity_poly.entity_id
_entity_poly.type
_entity_poly.pdbx_seq_one_letter_code
_entity_poly.pdbx_strand_id
1 'polypeptide(L)'
;MRLPAGKYFVADPCYIIRDEKYDRLLEETNYFGYTLPDRGCIFIDSVTKLPFAVFSTAYGDGCYRDGFGFKYGVDAGCISCVPVAMVDEHTSSSEYINLVSFDEPFEVGYNDGMITFGHIEIQTKGDYDEYQEDYQEELDA
;
A
#
# COMPACT_ATOMS: atom_id res chain seq x y z
N MET A 1 -0.61 -13.53 -8.35
CA MET A 1 -1.41 -13.61 -7.11
C MET A 1 -2.67 -12.77 -7.27
N ARG A 2 -3.77 -13.20 -6.69
CA ARG A 2 -5.04 -12.48 -6.82
C ARG A 2 -5.72 -12.26 -5.48
N LEU A 3 -6.35 -11.10 -5.33
CA LEU A 3 -7.28 -10.81 -4.24
C LEU A 3 -8.72 -10.93 -4.76
N PRO A 4 -9.68 -11.30 -3.89
CA PRO A 4 -11.09 -11.39 -4.31
C PRO A 4 -11.69 -10.01 -4.58
N ALA A 5 -12.80 -9.98 -5.32
CA ALA A 5 -13.59 -8.78 -5.51
C ALA A 5 -14.01 -8.18 -4.16
N GLY A 6 -14.17 -6.86 -4.10
CA GLY A 6 -14.58 -6.17 -2.89
C GLY A 6 -14.04 -4.76 -2.81
N LYS A 7 -14.24 -4.15 -1.64
CA LYS A 7 -13.74 -2.80 -1.36
C LYS A 7 -12.47 -2.89 -0.52
N TYR A 8 -11.48 -2.11 -0.92
CA TYR A 8 -10.15 -2.12 -0.31
C TYR A 8 -9.67 -0.69 -0.07
N PHE A 9 -8.88 -0.53 0.98
CA PHE A 9 -8.04 0.66 1.12
C PHE A 9 -6.67 0.37 0.54
N VAL A 10 -6.20 1.25 -0.35
CA VAL A 10 -4.84 1.21 -0.89
C VAL A 10 -4.07 2.36 -0.25
N ALA A 11 -3.06 2.02 0.54
CA ALA A 11 -2.27 3.00 1.28
C ALA A 11 -1.09 2.32 1.98
N ASP A 12 -0.15 3.13 2.49
CA ASP A 12 0.80 2.62 3.48
C ASP A 12 0.01 2.07 4.67
N PRO A 13 0.29 0.85 5.13
CA PRO A 13 -0.49 0.25 6.22
C PRO A 13 -0.47 1.05 7.51
N CYS A 14 0.54 1.88 7.76
CA CYS A 14 0.59 2.69 8.97
C CYS A 14 -0.53 3.74 9.05
N TYR A 15 -1.15 4.10 7.93
CA TYR A 15 -2.28 5.04 7.92
C TYR A 15 -3.63 4.36 8.15
N ILE A 16 -3.72 3.05 7.92
CA ILE A 16 -5.01 2.33 7.99
C ILE A 16 -5.08 1.31 9.12
N ILE A 17 -3.94 0.82 9.60
CA ILE A 17 -3.88 -0.18 10.68
C ILE A 17 -3.07 0.44 11.81
N ARG A 18 -3.61 0.45 13.03
CA ARG A 18 -3.00 1.16 14.15
C ARG A 18 -2.75 0.29 15.37
N ASP A 19 -1.83 0.77 16.21
CA ASP A 19 -1.57 0.28 17.58
C ASP A 19 -1.24 -1.22 17.61
N GLU A 20 -1.86 -1.95 18.51
CA GLU A 20 -1.61 -3.38 18.71
C GLU A 20 -1.89 -4.22 17.47
N LYS A 21 -2.86 -3.82 16.67
CA LYS A 21 -3.19 -4.52 15.42
C LYS A 21 -2.05 -4.40 14.41
N TYR A 22 -1.44 -3.22 14.31
CA TYR A 22 -0.29 -3.01 13.44
C TYR A 22 0.91 -3.86 13.90
N ASP A 23 1.20 -3.84 15.19
CA ASP A 23 2.30 -4.64 15.76
C ASP A 23 2.09 -6.13 15.54
N ARG A 24 0.85 -6.60 15.71
CA ARG A 24 0.49 -7.99 15.46
C ARG A 24 0.74 -8.38 14.00
N LEU A 25 0.30 -7.54 13.06
CA LEU A 25 0.49 -7.83 11.64
C LEU A 25 1.97 -7.78 11.24
N LEU A 26 2.75 -6.86 11.79
CA LEU A 26 4.20 -6.85 11.56
C LEU A 26 4.82 -8.17 11.97
N GLU A 27 4.48 -8.66 13.16
CA GLU A 27 5.02 -9.90 13.69
C GLU A 27 4.56 -11.12 12.90
N GLU A 28 3.27 -11.23 12.62
CA GLU A 28 2.69 -12.35 11.89
C GLU A 28 3.17 -12.45 10.45
N THR A 29 3.47 -11.31 9.82
CA THR A 29 3.88 -11.26 8.42
C THR A 29 5.38 -11.13 8.23
N ASN A 30 6.15 -11.15 9.31
CA ASN A 30 7.59 -10.89 9.28
C ASN A 30 7.91 -9.57 8.56
N TYR A 31 7.39 -8.47 9.12
CA TYR A 31 7.55 -7.11 8.60
C TYR A 31 6.99 -6.97 7.18
N PHE A 32 5.77 -7.52 6.97
CA PHE A 32 5.06 -7.47 5.70
C PHE A 32 5.83 -8.12 4.55
N GLY A 33 6.71 -9.08 4.88
CA GLY A 33 7.41 -9.86 3.86
C GLY A 33 8.44 -9.08 3.05
N TYR A 34 9.01 -8.03 3.62
CA TYR A 34 9.94 -7.17 2.90
C TYR A 34 11.20 -7.92 2.42
N THR A 35 11.53 -9.06 3.06
CA THR A 35 12.67 -9.90 2.67
C THR A 35 12.32 -10.93 1.58
N LEU A 36 11.04 -11.04 1.19
CA LEU A 36 10.62 -11.97 0.15
C LEU A 36 11.10 -11.50 -1.24
N PRO A 37 11.21 -12.41 -2.22
CA PRO A 37 11.72 -12.07 -3.57
C PRO A 37 10.97 -10.91 -4.23
N ASP A 38 9.65 -10.83 -4.06
CA ASP A 38 8.83 -9.75 -4.62
C ASP A 38 8.57 -8.63 -3.60
N ARG A 39 9.33 -8.61 -2.50
CA ARG A 39 9.27 -7.60 -1.45
C ARG A 39 7.92 -7.51 -0.75
N GLY A 40 7.15 -8.57 -0.79
CA GLY A 40 5.83 -8.68 -0.20
C GLY A 40 5.05 -9.83 -0.79
N CYS A 41 3.80 -9.95 -0.41
CA CYS A 41 2.87 -10.95 -0.96
C CYS A 41 1.46 -10.72 -0.43
N ILE A 42 0.58 -11.69 -0.68
CA ILE A 42 -0.74 -11.78 -0.04
C ILE A 42 -0.58 -12.50 1.29
N PHE A 43 -1.15 -11.91 2.33
CA PHE A 43 -1.22 -12.48 3.68
C PHE A 43 -2.68 -12.70 4.07
N ILE A 44 -2.91 -13.56 5.06
CA ILE A 44 -4.24 -13.78 5.64
C ILE A 44 -4.26 -13.20 7.06
N ASP A 45 -5.16 -12.26 7.33
CA ASP A 45 -5.32 -11.73 8.68
C ASP A 45 -5.83 -12.82 9.62
N SER A 46 -5.14 -13.04 10.73
CA SER A 46 -5.46 -14.13 11.66
C SER A 46 -6.79 -13.94 12.37
N VAL A 47 -7.27 -12.72 12.51
CA VAL A 47 -8.52 -12.39 13.21
C VAL A 47 -9.72 -12.45 12.26
N THR A 48 -9.67 -11.71 11.15
CA THR A 48 -10.79 -11.65 10.21
C THR A 48 -10.79 -12.76 9.18
N LYS A 49 -9.65 -13.45 9.02
CA LYS A 49 -9.44 -14.48 7.98
C LYS A 49 -9.51 -13.93 6.55
N LEU A 50 -9.40 -12.61 6.40
CA LEU A 50 -9.46 -11.97 5.10
C LEU A 50 -8.04 -11.83 4.50
N PRO A 51 -7.91 -11.99 3.18
CA PRO A 51 -6.62 -11.78 2.51
C PRO A 51 -6.37 -10.29 2.28
N PHE A 52 -5.10 -9.90 2.37
CA PHE A 52 -4.64 -8.56 2.06
C PHE A 52 -3.25 -8.65 1.43
N ALA A 53 -2.87 -7.64 0.66
CA ALA A 53 -1.57 -7.61 0.00
C ALA A 53 -0.74 -6.42 0.51
N VAL A 54 0.56 -6.62 0.64
CA VAL A 54 1.51 -5.56 1.00
C VAL A 54 2.79 -5.76 0.20
N PHE A 55 3.32 -4.68 -0.37
CA PHE A 55 4.61 -4.70 -1.08
C PHE A 55 5.45 -3.51 -0.65
N SER A 56 6.75 -3.74 -0.42
CA SER A 56 7.69 -2.67 -0.13
C SER A 56 7.99 -1.87 -1.39
N THR A 57 8.15 -0.56 -1.24
CA THR A 57 8.54 0.31 -2.36
C THR A 57 10.02 0.15 -2.69
N ALA A 58 10.42 0.51 -3.92
CA ALA A 58 11.80 0.40 -4.34
C ALA A 58 12.74 1.34 -3.56
N TYR A 59 12.26 2.52 -3.18
CA TYR A 59 13.06 3.52 -2.49
C TYR A 59 12.65 3.76 -1.03
N GLY A 60 11.72 2.96 -0.49
CA GLY A 60 11.27 3.11 0.90
C GLY A 60 10.32 4.26 1.07
N ASP A 61 10.54 5.09 2.09
CA ASP A 61 9.68 6.22 2.40
C ASP A 61 9.72 7.27 1.30
N GLY A 62 8.60 7.94 1.09
CA GLY A 62 8.51 8.97 0.07
C GLY A 62 7.08 9.24 -0.32
N CYS A 63 6.89 9.70 -1.55
CA CYS A 63 5.58 9.97 -2.10
C CYS A 63 5.52 9.48 -3.54
N TYR A 64 4.56 8.63 -3.83
CA TYR A 64 4.43 7.95 -5.12
C TYR A 64 3.04 8.16 -5.68
N ARG A 65 2.91 8.16 -7.02
CA ARG A 65 1.63 8.35 -7.69
C ARG A 65 1.25 7.13 -8.52
N ASP A 66 -0.04 6.84 -8.61
CA ASP A 66 -0.54 5.83 -9.52
C ASP A 66 -0.84 6.44 -10.90
N GLY A 67 -1.30 5.59 -11.83
CA GLY A 67 -1.60 6.01 -13.19
C GLY A 67 -2.79 6.97 -13.29
N PHE A 68 -3.57 7.12 -12.22
CA PHE A 68 -4.70 8.04 -12.15
C PHE A 68 -4.36 9.34 -11.44
N GLY A 69 -3.11 9.49 -10.99
CA GLY A 69 -2.65 10.69 -10.31
C GLY A 69 -2.85 10.72 -8.81
N PHE A 70 -3.40 9.67 -8.21
CA PHE A 70 -3.54 9.59 -6.75
C PHE A 70 -2.15 9.50 -6.10
N LYS A 71 -1.95 10.26 -5.03
CA LYS A 71 -0.67 10.39 -4.35
C LYS A 71 -0.66 9.58 -3.06
N TYR A 72 0.31 8.67 -2.94
CA TYR A 72 0.48 7.81 -1.77
C TYR A 72 1.70 8.28 -0.97
N GLY A 73 1.47 8.79 0.24
CA GLY A 73 2.56 9.06 1.17
C GLY A 73 2.99 7.77 1.85
N VAL A 74 4.30 7.52 1.94
CA VAL A 74 4.82 6.26 2.47
C VAL A 74 5.79 6.56 3.61
N ASP A 75 5.46 6.08 4.82
CA ASP A 75 6.26 6.23 6.04
C ASP A 75 6.77 4.90 6.59
N ALA A 76 6.11 3.78 6.26
CA ALA A 76 6.53 2.45 6.68
C ALA A 76 7.28 1.69 5.58
N GLY A 77 7.60 2.36 4.47
CA GLY A 77 8.35 1.77 3.37
C GLY A 77 7.57 0.80 2.49
N CYS A 78 6.25 0.72 2.63
CA CYS A 78 5.43 -0.21 1.87
C CYS A 78 4.04 0.36 1.59
N ILE A 79 3.36 -0.24 0.61
CA ILE A 79 1.98 0.11 0.25
C ILE A 79 1.15 -1.17 0.28
N SER A 80 -0.03 -1.08 0.87
CA SER A 80 -0.92 -2.22 1.08
C SER A 80 -2.24 -2.06 0.34
N CYS A 81 -2.91 -3.19 0.13
CA CYS A 81 -4.28 -3.28 -0.36
C CYS A 81 -5.05 -4.12 0.65
N VAL A 82 -5.85 -3.47 1.49
CA VAL A 82 -6.44 -4.06 2.70
C VAL A 82 -7.96 -4.00 2.61
N PRO A 83 -8.68 -5.14 2.80
CA PRO A 83 -10.15 -5.10 2.79
C PRO A 83 -10.69 -4.14 3.83
N VAL A 84 -11.71 -3.39 3.46
CA VAL A 84 -12.34 -2.41 4.37
C VAL A 84 -12.74 -3.06 5.69
N ALA A 85 -13.20 -4.33 5.65
CA ALA A 85 -13.62 -5.07 6.84
C ALA A 85 -12.51 -5.34 7.86
N MET A 86 -11.23 -5.22 7.46
CA MET A 86 -10.09 -5.35 8.38
C MET A 86 -9.79 -4.06 9.15
N VAL A 87 -10.39 -2.95 8.79
CA VAL A 87 -9.97 -1.62 9.22
C VAL A 87 -11.02 -1.01 10.12
N ASP A 88 -10.59 -0.34 11.19
CA ASP A 88 -11.49 0.36 12.10
C ASP A 88 -12.07 1.61 11.43
N GLU A 89 -13.30 1.97 11.80
CA GLU A 89 -14.04 3.07 11.20
C GLU A 89 -13.33 4.43 11.23
N HIS A 90 -12.39 4.60 12.17
CA HIS A 90 -11.74 5.90 12.40
C HIS A 90 -10.52 6.16 11.50
N THR A 91 -10.19 5.27 10.58
CA THR A 91 -8.94 5.36 9.82
C THR A 91 -9.08 5.96 8.42
N SER A 92 -10.28 6.34 8.00
CA SER A 92 -10.56 6.75 6.62
C SER A 92 -10.30 8.23 6.32
N SER A 93 -9.69 8.99 7.23
CA SER A 93 -9.58 10.45 7.10
C SER A 93 -8.28 10.97 6.48
N SER A 94 -7.33 10.10 6.15
CA SER A 94 -6.07 10.55 5.55
C SER A 94 -6.20 10.79 4.05
N GLU A 95 -5.57 11.86 3.56
CA GLU A 95 -5.51 12.15 2.13
C GLU A 95 -4.71 11.12 1.33
N TYR A 96 -3.93 10.27 2.01
CA TYR A 96 -3.10 9.25 1.37
C TYR A 96 -3.76 7.88 1.30
N ILE A 97 -5.02 7.77 1.69
CA ILE A 97 -5.78 6.51 1.65
C ILE A 97 -6.74 6.53 0.46
N ASN A 98 -6.54 5.60 -0.47
CA ASN A 98 -7.39 5.46 -1.65
C ASN A 98 -8.38 4.32 -1.42
N LEU A 99 -9.68 4.63 -1.42
CA LEU A 99 -10.73 3.63 -1.33
C LEU A 99 -11.10 3.17 -2.73
N VAL A 100 -10.89 1.88 -3.01
CA VAL A 100 -11.06 1.32 -4.35
C VAL A 100 -12.01 0.13 -4.30
N SER A 101 -12.96 0.07 -5.23
CA SER A 101 -13.86 -1.07 -5.40
C SER A 101 -13.44 -1.89 -6.61
N PHE A 102 -13.36 -3.20 -6.43
CA PHE A 102 -13.03 -4.16 -7.50
C PHE A 102 -14.23 -5.07 -7.71
N ASP A 103 -14.78 -5.06 -8.93
CA ASP A 103 -15.96 -5.87 -9.28
C ASP A 103 -15.64 -7.35 -9.49
N GLU A 104 -14.36 -7.65 -9.74
CA GLU A 104 -13.89 -9.01 -10.00
C GLU A 104 -12.61 -9.26 -9.22
N PRO A 105 -12.20 -10.53 -9.04
CA PRO A 105 -10.88 -10.83 -8.51
C PRO A 105 -9.78 -10.15 -9.36
N PHE A 106 -8.74 -9.66 -8.72
CA PHE A 106 -7.73 -8.85 -9.40
C PHE A 106 -6.31 -9.28 -9.04
N GLU A 107 -5.41 -9.09 -9.99
CA GLU A 107 -3.99 -9.42 -9.81
C GLU A 107 -3.32 -8.41 -8.90
N VAL A 108 -2.42 -8.91 -8.04
CA VAL A 108 -1.54 -8.06 -7.23
C VAL A 108 -0.11 -8.54 -7.39
N GLY A 109 0.84 -7.63 -7.33
CA GLY A 109 2.24 -7.98 -7.46
C GLY A 109 3.18 -6.79 -7.41
N TYR A 110 4.46 -7.13 -7.51
CA TYR A 110 5.57 -6.19 -7.56
C TYR A 110 6.50 -6.61 -8.70
N ASN A 111 6.88 -5.67 -9.54
CA ASN A 111 7.83 -5.93 -10.63
C ASN A 111 8.67 -4.68 -10.88
N ASP A 112 9.96 -4.77 -10.54
CA ASP A 112 10.94 -3.70 -10.78
C ASP A 112 10.45 -2.31 -10.35
N GLY A 113 9.95 -2.23 -9.12
CA GLY A 113 9.45 -1.00 -8.52
C GLY A 113 7.97 -0.72 -8.74
N MET A 114 7.33 -1.41 -9.68
CA MET A 114 5.91 -1.24 -9.95
C MET A 114 5.08 -2.11 -9.03
N ILE A 115 4.30 -1.49 -8.16
CA ILE A 115 3.31 -2.19 -7.33
C ILE A 115 1.98 -2.18 -8.08
N THR A 116 1.37 -3.34 -8.26
CA THR A 116 0.11 -3.49 -8.98
C THR A 116 -0.97 -4.04 -8.07
N PHE A 117 -2.10 -3.34 -8.02
CA PHE A 117 -3.34 -3.80 -7.39
C PHE A 117 -4.45 -3.64 -8.44
N GLY A 118 -4.64 -4.69 -9.29
CA GLY A 118 -5.58 -4.62 -10.40
C GLY A 118 -5.26 -3.49 -11.37
N HIS A 119 -6.18 -2.54 -11.52
CA HIS A 119 -5.97 -1.38 -12.40
C HIS A 119 -5.13 -0.26 -11.75
N ILE A 120 -4.82 -0.40 -10.47
CA ILE A 120 -3.95 0.55 -9.75
C ILE A 120 -2.51 0.13 -9.95
N GLU A 121 -1.71 0.96 -10.60
CA GLU A 121 -0.29 0.72 -10.83
C GLU A 121 0.52 1.87 -10.26
N ILE A 122 1.39 1.57 -9.30
CA ILE A 122 2.16 2.58 -8.57
C ILE A 122 3.65 2.33 -8.83
N GLN A 123 4.27 3.18 -9.65
CA GLN A 123 5.71 3.06 -9.89
C GLN A 123 6.47 3.70 -8.75
N THR A 124 7.26 2.89 -8.04
CA THR A 124 8.02 3.36 -6.89
C THR A 124 9.50 3.56 -7.17
N LYS A 125 9.97 3.13 -8.34
CA LYS A 125 11.38 3.24 -8.71
C LYS A 125 11.72 4.58 -9.35
N GLY A 126 10.78 5.16 -10.11
CA GLY A 126 10.99 6.42 -10.82
C GLY A 126 10.51 7.65 -10.09
N ASP A 127 9.63 7.52 -9.11
CA ASP A 127 8.95 8.65 -8.47
C ASP A 127 9.83 9.42 -7.48
N TYR A 128 10.99 8.90 -7.14
CA TYR A 128 11.92 9.60 -6.26
C TYR A 128 12.30 10.97 -6.81
N ASP A 129 12.57 11.06 -8.09
CA ASP A 129 12.92 12.34 -8.75
C ASP A 129 11.73 13.30 -8.76
N GLU A 130 10.54 12.77 -9.01
CA GLU A 130 9.30 13.55 -9.01
C GLU A 130 9.00 14.10 -7.61
N TYR A 131 9.21 13.30 -6.57
CA TYR A 131 9.09 13.74 -5.18
C TYR A 131 10.04 14.90 -4.90
N GLN A 132 11.27 14.83 -5.40
CA GLN A 132 12.27 15.89 -5.22
C GLN A 132 11.88 17.18 -5.96
N GLU A 133 11.29 17.07 -7.12
CA GLU A 133 10.79 18.21 -7.87
C GLU A 133 9.68 18.93 -7.10
N ASP A 134 8.73 18.21 -6.54
CA ASP A 134 7.66 18.77 -5.72
C ASP A 134 8.24 19.51 -4.52
N TYR A 135 9.25 18.95 -3.87
CA TYR A 135 9.92 19.57 -2.75
C TYR A 135 10.63 20.87 -3.16
N GLN A 136 11.27 20.89 -4.33
CA GLN A 136 11.91 22.08 -4.87
C GLN A 136 10.91 23.20 -5.14
N GLU A 137 9.76 22.88 -5.69
CA GLU A 137 8.71 23.86 -5.94
C GLU A 137 8.23 24.51 -4.64
N GLU A 138 8.08 23.74 -3.58
CA GLU A 138 7.72 24.28 -2.27
C GLU A 138 8.78 25.23 -1.72
N LEU A 139 10.04 24.92 -1.92
CA LEU A 139 11.13 25.77 -1.47
C LEU A 139 11.22 27.08 -2.25
N ASP A 140 10.89 27.04 -3.53
CA ASP A 140 10.94 28.22 -4.40
C ASP A 140 9.71 29.12 -4.22
N ALA A 141 8.67 28.61 -3.62
CA ALA A 141 7.47 29.37 -3.35
C ALA A 141 7.61 30.20 -2.08
#